data_a2671cda4584d996eed7e5f8fad622e9
#
_entry.id   a2671cda4584d996eed7e5f8fad622e9
#
_cell.length_a   1.000
_cell.length_b   1.000
_cell.length_c   1.000
_cell.angle_alpha   90.00
_cell.angle_beta   90.00
_cell.angle_gamma   90.00
#
_symmetry.space_group_name_H-M   'P 1'
#
loop_
_entity.id
_entity.type
_entity.pdbx_description
1 polymer ?
#
loop_
_entity_poly.entity_id
_entity_poly.type
_entity_poly.pdbx_seq_one_letter_code
_entity_poly.pdbx_strand_id
1 'polypeptide(L)'
;MERQRGTFLTNDGVRLAYEYAGVGFGKANTGDSPIVLVHGWSGSMHYFDNSFSHILAGRNRPPMVVRYDLRGHGESEKPSFGYMISRFAADLRDLLDHLELDNVTLVGTSMGCAIIWSYLALFGEGRVKCGVFVDQAPLQNRAPDWELGSRGCYDIASLTRLQELLKYDYVGFAKGNARSCLSTEIDPAHERLLIAETLKAHPEGLGQIMADHTAIDWRPYLRRVRVPCLVLAGGRSQIFPLEGVKECGRLIAASTTVVFEREDHWLYIEDFLRFAELVCLSLIHI
;
A
#
# COMPACT_ATOMS: atom_id res chain seq x y z
N MET A 1 -19.91 0.80 -13.73
CA MET A 1 -19.54 2.23 -13.58
C MET A 1 -18.30 2.47 -14.43
N GLU A 2 -18.25 3.60 -15.16
CA GLU A 2 -17.12 3.89 -16.04
C GLU A 2 -15.85 4.18 -15.24
N ARG A 3 -14.75 3.54 -15.62
CA ARG A 3 -13.42 3.77 -15.04
C ARG A 3 -12.73 4.83 -15.86
N GLN A 4 -12.13 5.79 -15.20
CA GLN A 4 -11.36 6.85 -15.84
C GLN A 4 -9.88 6.67 -15.51
N ARG A 5 -9.03 6.82 -16.52
CA ARG A 5 -7.57 6.70 -16.41
C ARG A 5 -6.92 8.01 -16.79
N GLY A 6 -5.84 8.33 -16.12
CA GLY A 6 -5.07 9.52 -16.41
C GLY A 6 -3.63 9.40 -15.93
N THR A 7 -2.90 10.48 -16.18
CA THR A 7 -1.56 10.67 -15.61
C THR A 7 -1.46 12.06 -15.03
N PHE A 8 -0.61 12.25 -14.06
CA PHE A 8 -0.26 13.57 -13.50
C PHE A 8 1.25 13.70 -13.39
N LEU A 9 1.72 14.94 -13.33
CA LEU A 9 3.12 15.24 -13.06
C LEU A 9 3.29 15.54 -11.57
N THR A 10 4.25 14.88 -10.95
CA THR A 10 4.71 15.22 -9.62
C THR A 10 5.47 16.55 -9.62
N ASN A 11 5.67 17.15 -8.45
CA ASN A 11 6.38 18.43 -8.32
C ASN A 11 7.86 18.38 -8.76
N ASP A 12 8.44 17.16 -8.89
CA ASP A 12 9.78 16.93 -9.44
C ASP A 12 9.76 16.45 -10.90
N GLY A 13 8.59 16.53 -11.58
CA GLY A 13 8.43 16.32 -13.02
C GLY A 13 8.27 14.88 -13.47
N VAL A 14 8.10 13.92 -12.56
CA VAL A 14 7.86 12.49 -12.88
C VAL A 14 6.39 12.26 -13.16
N ARG A 15 6.08 11.52 -14.24
CA ARG A 15 4.70 11.20 -14.63
C ARG A 15 4.23 9.92 -13.96
N LEU A 16 3.13 10.02 -13.21
CA LEU A 16 2.50 8.87 -12.55
C LEU A 16 1.12 8.58 -13.14
N ALA A 17 0.80 7.29 -13.30
CA ALA A 17 -0.47 6.80 -13.82
C ALA A 17 -1.45 6.54 -12.68
N TYR A 18 -2.72 6.88 -12.89
CA TYR A 18 -3.81 6.61 -11.97
C TYR A 18 -5.09 6.16 -12.68
N GLU A 19 -5.95 5.49 -11.94
CA GLU A 19 -7.30 5.14 -12.34
C GLU A 19 -8.27 5.47 -11.21
N TYR A 20 -9.46 5.96 -11.55
CA TYR A 20 -10.53 6.16 -10.58
C TYR A 20 -11.90 5.80 -11.15
N ALA A 21 -12.84 5.52 -10.24
CA ALA A 21 -14.25 5.36 -10.54
C ALA A 21 -15.08 5.71 -9.30
N GLY A 22 -16.39 5.84 -9.46
CA GLY A 22 -17.30 6.24 -8.39
C GLY A 22 -17.86 7.64 -8.59
N VAL A 23 -18.60 8.15 -7.59
CA VAL A 23 -19.18 9.49 -7.61
C VAL A 23 -18.46 10.42 -6.66
N GLY A 24 -18.28 11.69 -7.04
CA GLY A 24 -17.70 12.73 -6.18
C GLY A 24 -16.51 13.47 -6.76
N PHE A 25 -16.33 13.43 -8.09
CA PHE A 25 -15.37 14.30 -8.75
C PHE A 25 -15.86 15.76 -8.76
N GLY A 26 -15.03 16.67 -8.22
CA GLY A 26 -15.35 18.10 -8.10
C GLY A 26 -16.04 18.47 -6.79
N LYS A 27 -16.14 19.77 -6.52
CA LYS A 27 -16.60 20.41 -5.27
C LYS A 27 -18.01 20.06 -4.74
N ALA A 28 -18.70 19.11 -5.35
CA ALA A 28 -19.95 18.58 -4.84
C ALA A 28 -19.64 17.53 -3.75
N ASN A 29 -19.56 18.01 -2.51
CA ASN A 29 -19.45 17.19 -1.32
C ASN A 29 -20.64 16.21 -1.25
N THR A 30 -20.47 14.99 -1.77
CA THR A 30 -21.53 13.97 -1.84
C THR A 30 -21.71 13.19 -0.54
N GLY A 31 -21.01 13.57 0.53
CA GLY A 31 -21.10 12.97 1.86
C GLY A 31 -20.16 11.79 2.10
N ASP A 32 -19.71 11.07 1.07
CA ASP A 32 -18.78 9.95 1.20
C ASP A 32 -17.35 10.38 0.94
N SER A 33 -16.43 9.97 1.83
CA SER A 33 -15.00 10.25 1.70
C SER A 33 -14.39 9.47 0.53
N PRO A 34 -13.58 10.10 -0.34
CA PRO A 34 -12.82 9.39 -1.36
C PRO A 34 -11.89 8.35 -0.74
N ILE A 35 -11.71 7.21 -1.41
CA ILE A 35 -10.77 6.16 -1.01
C ILE A 35 -9.58 6.21 -1.96
N VAL A 36 -8.36 6.27 -1.42
CA VAL A 36 -7.12 6.21 -2.20
C VAL A 36 -6.36 4.95 -1.83
N LEU A 37 -6.15 4.06 -2.81
CA LEU A 37 -5.47 2.78 -2.65
C LEU A 37 -3.99 2.93 -3.05
N VAL A 38 -3.09 2.65 -2.11
CA VAL A 38 -1.64 2.76 -2.24
C VAL A 38 -1.04 1.36 -2.16
N HIS A 39 -0.56 0.85 -3.29
CA HIS A 39 -0.02 -0.50 -3.36
C HIS A 39 1.34 -0.65 -2.66
N GLY A 40 1.73 -1.90 -2.40
CA GLY A 40 2.99 -2.25 -1.76
C GLY A 40 4.18 -2.29 -2.73
N TRP A 41 5.34 -2.62 -2.19
CA TRP A 41 6.58 -2.80 -2.91
C TRP A 41 6.41 -3.87 -4.00
N SER A 42 6.99 -3.64 -5.17
CA SER A 42 6.94 -4.49 -6.38
C SER A 42 5.54 -4.74 -6.97
N GLY A 43 4.48 -4.12 -6.43
CA GLY A 43 3.12 -4.26 -6.96
C GLY A 43 2.76 -3.23 -8.02
N SER A 44 1.47 -3.13 -8.30
CA SER A 44 0.87 -2.07 -9.11
C SER A 44 -0.56 -1.79 -8.65
N MET A 45 -1.20 -0.77 -9.21
CA MET A 45 -2.63 -0.50 -8.95
C MET A 45 -3.53 -1.69 -9.32
N HIS A 46 -3.10 -2.58 -10.22
CA HIS A 46 -3.85 -3.76 -10.64
C HIS A 46 -3.92 -4.87 -9.59
N TYR A 47 -3.08 -4.81 -8.55
CA TYR A 47 -3.21 -5.70 -7.40
C TYR A 47 -4.53 -5.51 -6.65
N PHE A 48 -5.19 -4.36 -6.82
CA PHE A 48 -6.50 -4.05 -6.26
C PHE A 48 -7.68 -4.36 -7.19
N ASP A 49 -7.50 -4.98 -8.37
CA ASP A 49 -8.57 -5.11 -9.38
C ASP A 49 -9.88 -5.68 -8.83
N ASN A 50 -9.80 -6.75 -8.04
CA ASN A 50 -10.97 -7.39 -7.44
C ASN A 50 -11.59 -6.51 -6.34
N SER A 51 -10.76 -6.02 -5.40
CA SER A 51 -11.20 -5.15 -4.30
C SER A 51 -11.80 -3.85 -4.81
N PHE A 52 -11.15 -3.20 -5.79
CA PHE A 52 -11.62 -1.98 -6.43
C PHE A 52 -13.01 -2.19 -7.06
N SER A 53 -13.18 -3.28 -7.81
CA SER A 53 -14.45 -3.62 -8.44
C SER A 53 -15.55 -3.87 -7.41
N HIS A 54 -15.23 -4.55 -6.30
CA HIS A 54 -16.19 -4.90 -5.26
C HIS A 54 -16.61 -3.67 -4.42
N ILE A 55 -15.67 -2.79 -4.06
CA ILE A 55 -15.99 -1.52 -3.37
C ILE A 55 -17.00 -0.69 -4.20
N LEU A 56 -16.83 -0.68 -5.52
CA LEU A 56 -17.71 0.06 -6.43
C LEU A 56 -19.08 -0.61 -6.62
N ALA A 57 -19.16 -1.95 -6.60
CA ALA A 57 -20.39 -2.69 -6.84
C ALA A 57 -21.33 -2.72 -5.62
N GLY A 58 -20.80 -2.59 -4.42
CA GLY A 58 -21.54 -2.81 -3.17
C GLY A 58 -22.53 -1.71 -2.78
N ARG A 59 -22.65 -0.61 -3.55
CA ARG A 59 -23.47 0.56 -3.18
C ARG A 59 -24.18 1.19 -4.37
N ASN A 60 -25.39 1.71 -4.15
CA ASN A 60 -26.12 2.49 -5.18
C ASN A 60 -25.38 3.78 -5.58
N ARG A 61 -24.61 4.35 -4.67
CA ARG A 61 -23.72 5.51 -4.89
C ARG A 61 -22.39 5.21 -4.20
N PRO A 62 -21.46 4.51 -4.86
CA PRO A 62 -20.16 4.21 -4.28
C PRO A 62 -19.33 5.50 -4.17
N PRO A 63 -18.48 5.59 -3.15
CA PRO A 63 -17.52 6.69 -3.03
C PRO A 63 -16.60 6.71 -4.25
N MET A 64 -15.95 7.84 -4.50
CA MET A 64 -14.84 7.87 -5.43
C MET A 64 -13.71 6.97 -4.90
N VAL A 65 -13.28 6.03 -5.70
CA VAL A 65 -12.12 5.17 -5.41
C VAL A 65 -11.03 5.51 -6.41
N VAL A 66 -9.85 5.85 -5.90
CA VAL A 66 -8.66 6.15 -6.69
C VAL A 66 -7.60 5.12 -6.39
N ARG A 67 -6.88 4.69 -7.41
CA ARG A 67 -5.67 3.88 -7.29
C ARG A 67 -4.63 4.40 -8.28
N TYR A 68 -3.37 4.29 -7.97
CA TYR A 68 -2.28 4.78 -8.82
C TYR A 68 -1.07 3.88 -8.74
N ASP A 69 -0.25 3.92 -9.77
CA ASP A 69 1.04 3.26 -9.76
C ASP A 69 2.10 4.18 -9.15
N LEU A 70 2.81 3.68 -8.15
CA LEU A 70 3.94 4.37 -7.54
C LEU A 70 5.04 4.63 -8.59
N ARG A 71 5.87 5.65 -8.37
CA ARG A 71 7.03 5.88 -9.24
C ARG A 71 7.87 4.61 -9.35
N GLY A 72 8.32 4.29 -10.56
CA GLY A 72 9.07 3.07 -10.83
C GLY A 72 8.23 1.79 -10.94
N HIS A 73 6.90 1.87 -10.81
CA HIS A 73 6.00 0.71 -10.85
C HIS A 73 4.96 0.83 -11.95
N GLY A 74 4.33 -0.28 -12.33
CA GLY A 74 3.20 -0.34 -13.25
C GLY A 74 3.37 0.49 -14.52
N GLU A 75 2.39 1.33 -14.82
CA GLU A 75 2.39 2.25 -15.98
C GLU A 75 3.02 3.63 -15.67
N SER A 76 3.42 3.87 -14.42
CA SER A 76 4.13 5.09 -14.02
C SER A 76 5.54 5.14 -14.59
N GLU A 77 6.09 6.34 -14.72
CA GLU A 77 7.45 6.57 -15.18
C GLU A 77 8.47 5.91 -14.24
N LYS A 78 9.60 5.47 -14.81
CA LYS A 78 10.69 4.78 -14.12
C LYS A 78 11.95 5.65 -14.14
N PRO A 79 11.97 6.75 -13.37
CA PRO A 79 13.14 7.63 -13.30
C PRO A 79 14.33 6.89 -12.65
N SER A 80 15.53 7.41 -12.85
CA SER A 80 16.74 6.91 -12.18
C SER A 80 16.93 7.45 -10.76
N PHE A 81 15.96 8.18 -10.20
CA PHE A 81 16.05 8.89 -8.92
C PHE A 81 14.73 8.88 -8.13
N GLY A 82 14.80 9.27 -6.86
CA GLY A 82 13.63 9.52 -6.02
C GLY A 82 13.00 8.27 -5.42
N TYR A 83 13.76 7.19 -5.28
CA TYR A 83 13.31 5.95 -4.63
C TYR A 83 13.50 6.02 -3.12
N MET A 84 12.70 6.87 -2.47
CA MET A 84 12.66 7.07 -1.02
C MET A 84 11.20 7.17 -0.55
N ILE A 85 10.90 6.65 0.63
CA ILE A 85 9.55 6.68 1.20
C ILE A 85 9.01 8.12 1.31
N SER A 86 9.85 9.06 1.69
CA SER A 86 9.48 10.48 1.76
C SER A 86 9.11 11.08 0.40
N ARG A 87 9.79 10.67 -0.68
CA ARG A 87 9.44 11.10 -2.03
C ARG A 87 8.12 10.49 -2.50
N PHE A 88 7.90 9.22 -2.21
CA PHE A 88 6.62 8.57 -2.53
C PHE A 88 5.46 9.20 -1.74
N ALA A 89 5.70 9.66 -0.52
CA ALA A 89 4.72 10.44 0.26
C ALA A 89 4.41 11.79 -0.39
N ALA A 90 5.41 12.47 -0.96
CA ALA A 90 5.19 13.69 -1.72
C ALA A 90 4.45 13.42 -3.06
N ASP A 91 4.71 12.29 -3.72
CA ASP A 91 3.94 11.86 -4.89
C ASP A 91 2.45 11.62 -4.55
N LEU A 92 2.16 11.02 -3.38
CA LEU A 92 0.79 10.89 -2.88
C LEU A 92 0.15 12.26 -2.65
N ARG A 93 0.86 13.23 -2.08
CA ARG A 93 0.38 14.60 -1.94
C ARG A 93 0.05 15.21 -3.29
N ASP A 94 0.96 15.08 -4.27
CA ASP A 94 0.79 15.63 -5.62
C ASP A 94 -0.44 15.01 -6.32
N LEU A 95 -0.73 13.70 -6.08
CA LEU A 95 -1.97 13.05 -6.53
C LEU A 95 -3.21 13.67 -5.90
N LEU A 96 -3.20 13.86 -4.56
CA LEU A 96 -4.33 14.47 -3.85
C LEU A 96 -4.57 15.90 -4.33
N ASP A 97 -3.52 16.65 -4.59
CA ASP A 97 -3.60 18.02 -5.13
C ASP A 97 -4.14 18.01 -6.56
N HIS A 98 -3.65 17.13 -7.43
CA HIS A 98 -4.09 16.99 -8.82
C HIS A 98 -5.59 16.66 -8.95
N LEU A 99 -6.09 15.81 -8.05
CA LEU A 99 -7.49 15.38 -8.04
C LEU A 99 -8.36 16.22 -7.10
N GLU A 100 -7.83 17.28 -6.48
CA GLU A 100 -8.52 18.15 -5.50
C GLU A 100 -9.23 17.34 -4.39
N LEU A 101 -8.55 16.30 -3.86
CA LEU A 101 -9.13 15.39 -2.87
C LEU A 101 -8.83 15.86 -1.44
N ASP A 102 -9.88 15.96 -0.66
CA ASP A 102 -9.86 16.24 0.78
C ASP A 102 -10.72 15.22 1.53
N ASN A 103 -10.51 15.13 2.85
CA ASN A 103 -11.25 14.21 3.74
C ASN A 103 -11.18 12.75 3.24
N VAL A 104 -9.99 12.31 2.82
CA VAL A 104 -9.77 11.02 2.17
C VAL A 104 -9.58 9.87 3.16
N THR A 105 -9.99 8.68 2.76
CA THR A 105 -9.55 7.42 3.39
C THR A 105 -8.33 6.90 2.62
N LEU A 106 -7.18 6.85 3.29
CA LEU A 106 -5.95 6.31 2.72
C LEU A 106 -5.80 4.84 3.07
N VAL A 107 -5.71 3.99 2.07
CA VAL A 107 -5.55 2.54 2.23
C VAL A 107 -4.19 2.15 1.69
N GLY A 108 -3.27 1.73 2.56
CA GLY A 108 -1.93 1.29 2.19
C GLY A 108 -1.74 -0.20 2.45
N THR A 109 -1.09 -0.89 1.51
CA THR A 109 -0.68 -2.27 1.69
C THR A 109 0.83 -2.37 1.78
N SER A 110 1.37 -3.06 2.83
CA SER A 110 2.81 -3.23 2.99
C SER A 110 3.55 -1.87 2.95
N MET A 111 4.52 -1.68 2.08
CA MET A 111 5.22 -0.40 1.88
C MET A 111 4.25 0.79 1.70
N GLY A 112 3.07 0.59 1.12
CA GLY A 112 2.03 1.61 1.02
C GLY A 112 1.63 2.20 2.38
N CYS A 113 1.69 1.41 3.46
CA CYS A 113 1.49 1.91 4.82
C CYS A 113 2.57 2.92 5.21
N ALA A 114 3.84 2.61 4.96
CA ALA A 114 4.97 3.48 5.27
C ALA A 114 4.90 4.80 4.47
N ILE A 115 4.43 4.74 3.23
CA ILE A 115 4.18 5.93 2.40
C ILE A 115 3.12 6.82 3.05
N ILE A 116 2.01 6.24 3.53
CA ILE A 116 0.96 6.98 4.23
C ILE A 116 1.47 7.55 5.56
N TRP A 117 2.22 6.78 6.35
CA TRP A 117 2.82 7.27 7.59
C TRP A 117 3.77 8.45 7.34
N SER A 118 4.58 8.36 6.28
CA SER A 118 5.44 9.47 5.85
C SER A 118 4.64 10.68 5.38
N TYR A 119 3.53 10.46 4.66
CA TYR A 119 2.62 11.54 4.27
C TYR A 119 2.07 12.27 5.50
N LEU A 120 1.54 11.52 6.48
CA LEU A 120 1.01 12.10 7.72
C LEU A 120 2.10 12.84 8.50
N ALA A 121 3.32 12.31 8.53
CA ALA A 121 4.45 12.92 9.22
C ALA A 121 4.90 14.25 8.59
N LEU A 122 4.91 14.33 7.27
CA LEU A 122 5.43 15.48 6.51
C LEU A 122 4.38 16.56 6.26
N PHE A 123 3.14 16.14 6.00
CA PHE A 123 2.08 17.04 5.53
C PHE A 123 0.91 17.16 6.51
N GLY A 124 0.93 16.39 7.61
CA GLY A 124 -0.12 16.40 8.62
C GLY A 124 -1.37 15.61 8.24
N GLU A 125 -2.33 15.62 9.14
CA GLU A 125 -3.54 14.79 9.07
C GLU A 125 -4.75 15.52 8.48
N GLY A 126 -4.63 16.81 8.20
CA GLY A 126 -5.79 17.69 7.90
C GLY A 126 -6.66 17.29 6.70
N ARG A 127 -6.11 16.51 5.76
CA ARG A 127 -6.83 16.00 4.58
C ARG A 127 -7.27 14.54 4.73
N VAL A 128 -6.93 13.88 5.84
CA VAL A 128 -7.15 12.44 6.02
C VAL A 128 -8.26 12.21 7.03
N LYS A 129 -9.31 11.54 6.61
CA LYS A 129 -10.42 11.11 7.47
C LYS A 129 -10.01 9.88 8.29
N CYS A 130 -9.42 8.88 7.63
CA CYS A 130 -9.02 7.64 8.26
C CYS A 130 -7.89 6.95 7.50
N GLY A 131 -7.09 6.12 8.19
CA GLY A 131 -6.06 5.27 7.62
C GLY A 131 -6.43 3.79 7.70
N VAL A 132 -6.19 3.03 6.62
CA VAL A 132 -6.29 1.56 6.62
C VAL A 132 -4.90 1.01 6.28
N PHE A 133 -4.30 0.27 7.21
CA PHE A 133 -2.93 -0.24 7.11
C PHE A 133 -2.94 -1.76 7.02
N VAL A 134 -2.45 -2.29 5.91
CA VAL A 134 -2.55 -3.71 5.58
C VAL A 134 -1.19 -4.36 5.64
N ASP A 135 -1.03 -5.26 6.60
CA ASP A 135 0.09 -6.19 6.79
C ASP A 135 1.47 -5.55 6.66
N GLN A 136 1.75 -4.57 7.52
CA GLN A 136 3.04 -3.90 7.65
C GLN A 136 3.43 -3.74 9.12
N ALA A 137 4.65 -4.12 9.49
CA ALA A 137 5.24 -3.85 10.79
C ALA A 137 5.81 -2.41 10.86
N PRO A 138 5.88 -1.77 12.04
CA PRO A 138 6.33 -0.38 12.17
C PRO A 138 7.85 -0.21 11.96
N LEU A 139 8.61 -1.28 12.01
CA LEU A 139 10.04 -1.34 11.68
C LEU A 139 10.29 -2.66 10.94
N GLN A 140 10.87 -2.58 9.75
CA GLN A 140 11.11 -3.75 8.93
C GLN A 140 12.44 -4.44 9.29
N ASN A 141 13.50 -3.69 9.55
CA ASN A 141 14.76 -4.26 10.04
C ASN A 141 14.62 -4.77 11.48
N ARG A 142 15.42 -5.78 11.82
CA ARG A 142 15.59 -6.21 13.21
C ARG A 142 16.52 -5.24 13.93
N ALA A 143 16.24 -5.01 15.21
CA ALA A 143 17.02 -4.16 16.10
C ALA A 143 17.15 -4.82 17.48
N PRO A 144 18.08 -4.39 18.34
CA PRO A 144 18.26 -4.99 19.67
C PRO A 144 17.00 -4.98 20.55
N ASP A 145 16.10 -4.03 20.30
CA ASP A 145 14.80 -3.88 20.98
C ASP A 145 13.61 -4.30 20.08
N TRP A 146 13.87 -4.94 18.92
CA TRP A 146 12.85 -5.29 17.95
C TRP A 146 13.19 -6.55 17.14
N GLU A 147 12.59 -7.67 17.49
CA GLU A 147 12.74 -8.94 16.77
C GLU A 147 11.60 -9.23 15.78
N LEU A 148 10.55 -8.38 15.78
CA LEU A 148 9.32 -8.56 15.00
C LEU A 148 9.39 -7.92 13.61
N GLY A 149 10.59 -7.71 13.08
CA GLY A 149 10.82 -7.20 11.73
C GLY A 149 10.46 -8.20 10.63
N SER A 150 10.67 -7.81 9.38
CA SER A 150 10.41 -8.67 8.22
C SER A 150 11.17 -10.00 8.28
N ARG A 151 10.58 -11.04 7.69
CA ARG A 151 11.24 -12.33 7.53
C ARG A 151 12.11 -12.42 6.26
N GLY A 152 11.83 -11.57 5.26
CA GLY A 152 12.54 -11.60 3.98
C GLY A 152 13.71 -10.63 3.89
N CYS A 153 13.50 -9.37 4.27
CA CYS A 153 14.51 -8.30 4.21
C CYS A 153 14.54 -7.57 5.55
N TYR A 154 15.48 -7.89 6.41
CA TYR A 154 15.52 -7.45 7.80
C TYR A 154 16.89 -6.95 8.30
N ASP A 155 17.91 -7.00 7.44
CA ASP A 155 19.28 -6.52 7.69
C ASP A 155 20.01 -6.21 6.37
N ILE A 156 21.21 -5.67 6.46
CA ILE A 156 22.04 -5.34 5.30
C ILE A 156 22.34 -6.57 4.44
N ALA A 157 22.58 -7.74 5.03
CA ALA A 157 22.93 -8.94 4.28
C ALA A 157 21.74 -9.47 3.47
N SER A 158 20.54 -9.47 4.04
CA SER A 158 19.31 -9.85 3.33
C SER A 158 18.94 -8.82 2.25
N LEU A 159 19.15 -7.53 2.51
CA LEU A 159 18.96 -6.47 1.52
C LEU A 159 19.91 -6.65 0.32
N THR A 160 21.20 -6.90 0.57
CA THR A 160 22.18 -7.13 -0.51
C THR A 160 21.78 -8.32 -1.37
N ARG A 161 21.41 -9.45 -0.76
CA ARG A 161 20.91 -10.63 -1.51
C ARG A 161 19.68 -10.31 -2.35
N LEU A 162 18.74 -9.53 -1.81
CA LEU A 162 17.56 -9.10 -2.54
C LEU A 162 17.93 -8.23 -3.75
N GLN A 163 18.84 -7.27 -3.59
CA GLN A 163 19.31 -6.41 -4.67
C GLN A 163 20.03 -7.20 -5.77
N GLU A 164 20.83 -8.21 -5.41
CA GLU A 164 21.43 -9.15 -6.37
C GLU A 164 20.39 -9.94 -7.13
N LEU A 165 19.36 -10.47 -6.44
CA LEU A 165 18.26 -11.21 -7.06
C LEU A 165 17.49 -10.33 -8.06
N LEU A 166 17.16 -9.09 -7.68
CA LEU A 166 16.51 -8.12 -8.57
C LEU A 166 17.33 -7.82 -9.82
N LYS A 167 18.65 -7.78 -9.69
CA LYS A 167 19.57 -7.46 -10.78
C LYS A 167 19.80 -8.64 -11.72
N TYR A 168 19.95 -9.85 -11.19
CA TYR A 168 20.42 -11.00 -11.96
C TYR A 168 19.35 -12.03 -12.28
N ASP A 169 18.25 -12.09 -11.52
CA ASP A 169 17.11 -13.00 -11.77
C ASP A 169 15.77 -12.36 -11.40
N TYR A 170 15.44 -11.27 -12.08
CA TYR A 170 14.20 -10.52 -11.80
C TYR A 170 12.94 -11.35 -12.08
N VAL A 171 12.96 -12.25 -13.09
CA VAL A 171 11.84 -13.15 -13.39
C VAL A 171 11.66 -14.20 -12.29
N GLY A 172 12.76 -14.78 -11.82
CA GLY A 172 12.73 -15.69 -10.66
C GLY A 172 12.23 -15.01 -9.40
N PHE A 173 12.68 -13.77 -9.15
CA PHE A 173 12.17 -12.94 -8.07
C PHE A 173 10.65 -12.75 -8.16
N ALA A 174 10.10 -12.31 -9.32
CA ALA A 174 8.68 -12.03 -9.46
C ALA A 174 7.80 -13.25 -9.16
N LYS A 175 8.21 -14.44 -9.64
CA LYS A 175 7.53 -15.71 -9.34
C LYS A 175 7.64 -16.10 -7.86
N GLY A 176 8.82 -15.95 -7.26
CA GLY A 176 9.05 -16.25 -5.85
C GLY A 176 8.28 -15.33 -4.93
N ASN A 177 8.23 -14.05 -5.26
CA ASN A 177 7.49 -13.03 -4.50
C ASN A 177 5.99 -13.33 -4.42
N ALA A 178 5.37 -13.68 -5.55
CA ALA A 178 3.95 -14.07 -5.56
C ALA A 178 3.68 -15.26 -4.63
N ARG A 179 4.53 -16.28 -4.67
CA ARG A 179 4.40 -17.47 -3.80
C ARG A 179 4.63 -17.17 -2.32
N SER A 180 5.50 -16.22 -2.01
CA SER A 180 5.81 -15.84 -0.62
C SER A 180 4.76 -14.93 0.02
N CYS A 181 3.82 -14.40 -0.75
CA CYS A 181 2.81 -13.46 -0.27
C CYS A 181 1.39 -14.05 -0.25
N LEU A 182 1.24 -15.30 -0.68
CA LEU A 182 -0.05 -15.99 -0.79
C LEU A 182 -0.01 -17.32 -0.03
N SER A 183 -0.97 -17.56 0.84
CA SER A 183 -1.13 -18.82 1.58
C SER A 183 -2.08 -19.80 0.91
N THR A 184 -2.87 -19.33 -0.05
CA THR A 184 -3.84 -20.12 -0.82
C THR A 184 -3.48 -20.11 -2.30
N GLU A 185 -3.85 -21.17 -2.99
CA GLU A 185 -3.81 -21.16 -4.45
C GLU A 185 -4.88 -20.19 -4.97
N ILE A 186 -4.46 -19.24 -5.78
CA ILE A 186 -5.34 -18.35 -6.53
C ILE A 186 -5.50 -18.83 -7.97
N ASP A 187 -6.48 -18.27 -8.68
CA ASP A 187 -6.64 -18.55 -10.11
C ASP A 187 -5.30 -18.33 -10.85
N PRO A 188 -4.83 -19.32 -11.63
CA PRO A 188 -3.58 -19.20 -12.39
C PRO A 188 -3.51 -18.00 -13.34
N ALA A 189 -4.65 -17.51 -13.84
CA ALA A 189 -4.68 -16.30 -14.65
C ALA A 189 -4.39 -15.06 -13.80
N HIS A 190 -4.90 -15.03 -12.57
CA HIS A 190 -4.65 -13.97 -11.62
C HIS A 190 -3.18 -14.00 -11.14
N GLU A 191 -2.62 -15.16 -10.83
CA GLU A 191 -1.19 -15.29 -10.49
C GLU A 191 -0.29 -14.76 -11.63
N ARG A 192 -0.60 -15.12 -12.89
CA ARG A 192 0.14 -14.59 -14.05
C ARG A 192 0.04 -13.07 -14.15
N LEU A 193 -1.13 -12.48 -13.86
CA LEU A 193 -1.30 -11.03 -13.83
C LEU A 193 -0.38 -10.39 -12.77
N LEU A 194 -0.37 -10.90 -11.55
CA LEU A 194 0.46 -10.37 -10.46
C LEU A 194 1.95 -10.42 -10.81
N ILE A 195 2.42 -11.55 -11.38
CA ILE A 195 3.80 -11.70 -11.86
C ILE A 195 4.10 -10.69 -12.98
N ALA A 196 3.20 -10.54 -13.95
CA ALA A 196 3.38 -9.61 -15.07
C ALA A 196 3.42 -8.16 -14.59
N GLU A 197 2.60 -7.79 -13.62
CA GLU A 197 2.59 -6.45 -13.01
C GLU A 197 3.89 -6.18 -12.20
N THR A 198 4.38 -7.17 -11.44
CA THR A 198 5.69 -7.06 -10.77
C THR A 198 6.81 -6.77 -11.79
N LEU A 199 6.80 -7.46 -12.93
CA LEU A 199 7.83 -7.30 -13.97
C LEU A 199 7.82 -5.95 -14.67
N LYS A 200 6.78 -5.14 -14.53
CA LYS A 200 6.75 -3.76 -15.01
C LYS A 200 7.56 -2.79 -14.14
N ALA A 201 7.87 -3.16 -12.90
CA ALA A 201 8.60 -2.28 -12.00
C ALA A 201 10.10 -2.20 -12.37
N HIS A 202 10.74 -1.10 -11.98
CA HIS A 202 12.18 -0.85 -12.22
C HIS A 202 13.02 -1.60 -11.18
N PRO A 203 13.77 -2.66 -11.54
CA PRO A 203 14.43 -3.54 -10.56
C PRO A 203 15.44 -2.79 -9.66
N GLU A 204 16.24 -1.88 -10.25
CA GLU A 204 17.19 -1.08 -9.46
C GLU A 204 16.47 -0.13 -8.50
N GLY A 205 15.36 0.49 -8.95
CA GLY A 205 14.50 1.31 -8.12
C GLY A 205 13.87 0.53 -6.97
N LEU A 206 13.45 -0.72 -7.20
CA LEU A 206 12.98 -1.62 -6.16
C LEU A 206 14.05 -1.88 -5.09
N GLY A 207 15.30 -2.06 -5.50
CA GLY A 207 16.42 -2.24 -4.58
C GLY A 207 16.73 -0.99 -3.76
N GLN A 208 16.64 0.20 -4.38
CA GLN A 208 16.86 1.48 -3.71
C GLN A 208 15.76 1.79 -2.69
N ILE A 209 14.49 1.67 -3.08
CA ILE A 209 13.38 1.95 -2.17
C ILE A 209 13.33 0.96 -1.00
N MET A 210 13.71 -0.31 -1.21
CA MET A 210 13.78 -1.28 -0.13
C MET A 210 14.87 -0.90 0.89
N ALA A 211 16.01 -0.39 0.44
CA ALA A 211 17.07 0.09 1.33
C ALA A 211 16.61 1.25 2.22
N ASP A 212 15.85 2.21 1.66
CA ASP A 212 15.28 3.32 2.42
C ASP A 212 14.18 2.83 3.37
N HIS A 213 13.21 2.05 2.84
CA HIS A 213 12.05 1.58 3.57
C HIS A 213 12.41 0.75 4.81
N THR A 214 13.36 -0.18 4.69
CA THR A 214 13.70 -1.12 5.77
C THR A 214 14.38 -0.44 6.95
N ALA A 215 15.03 0.69 6.73
CA ALA A 215 15.80 1.41 7.75
C ALA A 215 14.96 2.37 8.61
N ILE A 216 13.74 2.70 8.18
CA ILE A 216 12.91 3.70 8.88
C ILE A 216 12.17 3.05 10.05
N ASP A 217 12.36 3.60 11.25
CA ASP A 217 11.59 3.23 12.45
C ASP A 217 10.37 4.13 12.61
N TRP A 218 9.20 3.58 12.36
CA TRP A 218 7.93 4.29 12.49
C TRP A 218 7.33 4.23 13.89
N ARG A 219 7.87 3.45 14.82
CA ARG A 219 7.35 3.28 16.18
C ARG A 219 7.17 4.62 16.93
N PRO A 220 8.13 5.55 16.88
CA PRO A 220 7.96 6.86 17.53
C PRO A 220 6.85 7.71 16.91
N TYR A 221 6.71 7.65 15.57
CA TYR A 221 5.72 8.47 14.87
C TYR A 221 4.30 7.91 15.02
N LEU A 222 4.09 6.60 14.94
CA LEU A 222 2.76 5.99 15.04
C LEU A 222 2.04 6.33 16.35
N ARG A 223 2.77 6.55 17.45
CA ARG A 223 2.22 7.06 18.73
C ARG A 223 1.61 8.47 18.62
N ARG A 224 1.93 9.20 17.56
CA ARG A 224 1.47 10.57 17.31
C ARG A 224 0.28 10.64 16.36
N VAL A 225 -0.04 9.57 15.66
CA VAL A 225 -1.19 9.49 14.74
C VAL A 225 -2.48 9.63 15.54
N ARG A 226 -3.36 10.52 15.10
CA ARG A 226 -4.63 10.85 15.73
C ARG A 226 -5.85 10.51 14.88
N VAL A 227 -5.69 10.44 13.56
CA VAL A 227 -6.78 9.99 12.70
C VAL A 227 -7.18 8.56 13.07
N PRO A 228 -8.47 8.22 13.01
CA PRO A 228 -8.93 6.86 13.18
C PRO A 228 -8.24 5.90 12.20
N CYS A 229 -7.83 4.72 12.67
CA CYS A 229 -7.11 3.76 11.85
C CYS A 229 -7.68 2.36 11.97
N LEU A 230 -7.62 1.62 10.86
CA LEU A 230 -7.88 0.19 10.80
C LEU A 230 -6.57 -0.52 10.41
N VAL A 231 -6.14 -1.47 11.23
CA VAL A 231 -4.98 -2.33 10.95
C VAL A 231 -5.48 -3.71 10.56
N LEU A 232 -5.12 -4.17 9.36
CA LEU A 232 -5.47 -5.49 8.84
C LEU A 232 -4.21 -6.35 8.80
N ALA A 233 -4.23 -7.50 9.47
CA ALA A 233 -3.07 -8.36 9.60
C ALA A 233 -3.34 -9.75 9.02
N GLY A 234 -2.42 -10.28 8.21
CA GLY A 234 -2.45 -11.66 7.73
C GLY A 234 -2.01 -12.63 8.84
N GLY A 235 -2.90 -13.54 9.24
CA GLY A 235 -2.61 -14.53 10.27
C GLY A 235 -1.56 -15.55 9.86
N ARG A 236 -1.37 -15.74 8.56
CA ARG A 236 -0.37 -16.62 7.95
C ARG A 236 0.75 -15.89 7.24
N SER A 237 0.85 -14.57 7.41
CA SER A 237 1.84 -13.76 6.70
C SER A 237 3.26 -14.34 6.82
N GLN A 238 3.84 -14.63 5.66
CA GLN A 238 5.23 -15.08 5.56
C GLN A 238 6.21 -13.90 5.48
N ILE A 239 5.70 -12.68 5.33
CA ILE A 239 6.51 -11.46 5.23
C ILE A 239 6.74 -10.84 6.61
N PHE A 240 5.69 -10.74 7.44
CA PHE A 240 5.79 -10.18 8.79
C PHE A 240 5.27 -11.15 9.85
N PRO A 241 5.89 -11.21 11.03
CA PRO A 241 5.28 -11.82 12.19
C PRO A 241 3.96 -11.09 12.54
N LEU A 242 2.90 -11.85 12.84
CA LEU A 242 1.58 -11.29 13.17
C LEU A 242 1.66 -10.24 14.30
N GLU A 243 2.46 -10.51 15.33
CA GLU A 243 2.63 -9.58 16.46
C GLU A 243 3.34 -8.28 16.06
N GLY A 244 4.20 -8.33 15.01
CA GLY A 244 4.82 -7.13 14.44
C GLY A 244 3.80 -6.23 13.76
N VAL A 245 2.84 -6.78 13.04
CA VAL A 245 1.75 -6.01 12.43
C VAL A 245 0.79 -5.48 13.50
N LYS A 246 0.41 -6.30 14.48
CA LYS A 246 -0.44 -5.88 15.60
C LYS A 246 0.17 -4.72 16.42
N GLU A 247 1.50 -4.61 16.45
CA GLU A 247 2.15 -3.51 17.15
C GLU A 247 1.79 -2.14 16.55
N CYS A 248 1.55 -2.05 15.24
CA CYS A 248 1.02 -0.82 14.65
C CYS A 248 -0.29 -0.38 15.31
N GLY A 249 -1.20 -1.34 15.53
CA GLY A 249 -2.47 -1.08 16.22
C GLY A 249 -2.28 -0.69 17.68
N ARG A 250 -1.31 -1.29 18.40
CA ARG A 250 -1.01 -0.91 19.79
C ARG A 250 -0.41 0.49 19.91
N LEU A 251 0.36 0.90 18.90
CA LEU A 251 1.01 2.21 18.89
C LEU A 251 0.04 3.36 18.54
N ILE A 252 -0.94 3.11 17.68
CA ILE A 252 -1.92 4.12 17.25
C ILE A 252 -3.11 4.10 18.21
N ALA A 253 -3.28 5.16 18.99
CA ALA A 253 -4.30 5.21 20.04
C ALA A 253 -5.75 5.06 19.53
N ALA A 254 -6.05 5.60 18.34
CA ALA A 254 -7.37 5.53 17.69
C ALA A 254 -7.38 4.43 16.61
N SER A 255 -7.07 3.18 16.96
CA SER A 255 -7.04 2.10 15.98
C SER A 255 -7.83 0.87 16.41
N THR A 256 -8.33 0.16 15.40
CA THR A 256 -8.88 -1.19 15.52
C THR A 256 -8.01 -2.14 14.70
N THR A 257 -7.68 -3.32 15.26
CA THR A 257 -6.93 -4.35 14.54
C THR A 257 -7.82 -5.53 14.22
N VAL A 258 -7.85 -5.96 12.96
CA VAL A 258 -8.56 -7.14 12.49
C VAL A 258 -7.57 -8.12 11.89
N VAL A 259 -7.65 -9.38 12.31
CA VAL A 259 -6.82 -10.46 11.80
C VAL A 259 -7.59 -11.23 10.74
N PHE A 260 -6.93 -11.49 9.63
CA PHE A 260 -7.34 -12.41 8.58
C PHE A 260 -6.65 -13.74 8.86
N GLU A 261 -7.32 -14.63 9.56
CA GLU A 261 -6.73 -15.83 10.20
C GLU A 261 -6.11 -16.85 9.22
N ARG A 262 -6.59 -16.86 7.98
CA ARG A 262 -6.20 -17.86 6.97
C ARG A 262 -5.36 -17.30 5.85
N GLU A 263 -5.30 -15.97 5.75
CA GLU A 263 -4.69 -15.22 4.66
C GLU A 263 -3.25 -14.83 5.01
N ASP A 264 -2.44 -14.69 3.97
CA ASP A 264 -1.04 -14.26 4.03
C ASP A 264 -0.90 -12.73 3.86
N HIS A 265 0.25 -12.29 3.43
CA HIS A 265 0.61 -10.89 3.23
C HIS A 265 -0.33 -10.15 2.26
N TRP A 266 -0.74 -10.81 1.19
CA TRP A 266 -1.69 -10.26 0.23
C TRP A 266 -3.14 -10.64 0.56
N LEU A 267 -3.55 -10.53 1.82
CA LEU A 267 -4.91 -10.79 2.30
C LEU A 267 -6.00 -10.07 1.49
N TYR A 268 -5.71 -8.89 0.95
CA TYR A 268 -6.60 -8.10 0.11
C TYR A 268 -6.79 -8.67 -1.32
N ILE A 269 -5.97 -9.67 -1.69
CA ILE A 269 -6.10 -10.47 -2.91
C ILE A 269 -6.79 -11.79 -2.58
N GLU A 270 -6.40 -12.45 -1.49
CA GLU A 270 -6.92 -13.77 -1.08
C GLU A 270 -8.38 -13.69 -0.63
N ASP A 271 -8.73 -12.74 0.23
CA ASP A 271 -10.11 -12.46 0.68
C ASP A 271 -10.48 -11.01 0.37
N PHE A 272 -10.52 -10.70 -0.93
CA PHE A 272 -10.84 -9.35 -1.41
C PHE A 272 -12.26 -8.90 -1.02
N LEU A 273 -13.19 -9.83 -0.79
CA LEU A 273 -14.56 -9.52 -0.38
C LEU A 273 -14.59 -8.92 1.02
N ARG A 274 -14.03 -9.64 2.00
CA ARG A 274 -13.93 -9.18 3.38
C ARG A 274 -13.09 -7.92 3.51
N PHE A 275 -11.99 -7.83 2.76
CA PHE A 275 -11.17 -6.63 2.70
C PHE A 275 -11.98 -5.41 2.24
N ALA A 276 -12.70 -5.53 1.12
CA ALA A 276 -13.49 -4.43 0.58
C ALA A 276 -14.65 -4.02 1.51
N GLU A 277 -15.30 -4.98 2.18
CA GLU A 277 -16.31 -4.72 3.20
C GLU A 277 -15.75 -3.91 4.37
N LEU A 278 -14.59 -4.29 4.92
CA LEU A 278 -13.92 -3.59 6.03
C LEU A 278 -13.48 -2.18 5.62
N VAL A 279 -12.94 -2.00 4.41
CA VAL A 279 -12.62 -0.68 3.87
C VAL A 279 -13.87 0.20 3.77
N CYS A 280 -15.00 -0.36 3.30
CA CYS A 280 -16.25 0.35 3.24
C CYS A 280 -16.83 0.69 4.63
N LEU A 281 -16.68 -0.20 5.62
CA LEU A 281 -17.14 0.02 7.00
C LEU A 281 -16.30 1.11 7.70
N SER A 282 -15.01 1.22 7.40
CA SER A 282 -14.15 2.28 7.93
C SER A 282 -14.61 3.69 7.55
N LEU A 283 -15.37 3.83 6.46
CA LEU A 283 -15.98 5.11 6.06
C LEU A 283 -17.13 5.55 6.99
N ILE A 284 -17.76 4.62 7.72
CA ILE A 284 -19.01 4.83 8.44
C ILE A 284 -18.81 4.85 9.96
N HIS A 285 -17.92 3.99 10.47
CA HIS A 285 -17.84 3.65 11.90
C HIS A 285 -16.54 4.08 12.60
N ILE A 286 -15.63 4.74 11.90
CA ILE A 286 -14.38 5.21 12.49
C ILE A 286 -14.33 6.72 12.55
#